data_478b75e39427b5a2320757de78e99edc
#
_entry.id   478b75e39427b5a2320757de78e99edc
#
_cell.length_a   1.000
_cell.length_b   1.000
_cell.length_c   1.000
_cell.angle_alpha   90.00
_cell.angle_beta   90.00
_cell.angle_gamma   90.00
#
_symmetry.space_group_name_H-M   'P 1'
#
loop_
_entity.id
_entity.type
_entity.pdbx_description
1 polymer ?
#
loop_
_entity_poly.entity_id
_entity_poly.type
_entity_poly.pdbx_seq_one_letter_code
_entity_poly.pdbx_strand_id
1 'polypeptide(L)'
;MIPGITDKSYITNSYHVHVSEEIDAFTKLAFEAEFQQLSPGGAISYVEVPNMQQNIDAVLELMQFIYDHIMYAELNTKSDYCQVCGYDGEIEIQEDDGKLVWVCPQCGNTDQSKMNVARRTCGYIGSQFWNQGRTQEIKDRVLHL
;
A
#
# COMPACT_ATOMS: atom_id res chain seq x y z
N MET A 1 6.27 -8.28 25.10
CA MET A 1 5.75 -8.21 23.72
C MET A 1 4.26 -8.47 23.79
N ILE A 2 3.42 -7.58 23.26
CA ILE A 2 1.98 -7.73 23.27
C ILE A 2 1.57 -8.16 21.85
N PRO A 3 1.01 -9.38 21.67
CA PRO A 3 0.62 -9.87 20.36
C PRO A 3 -0.30 -8.88 19.62
N GLY A 4 -0.03 -8.65 18.35
CA GLY A 4 -0.76 -7.71 17.51
C GLY A 4 -0.48 -6.22 17.77
N ILE A 5 0.35 -5.88 18.78
CA ILE A 5 0.66 -4.49 19.15
C ILE A 5 2.15 -4.21 19.08
N THR A 6 2.97 -5.04 19.71
CA THR A 6 4.43 -4.82 19.81
C THR A 6 5.26 -5.97 19.26
N ASP A 7 4.64 -6.90 18.55
CA ASP A 7 5.26 -8.06 17.90
C ASP A 7 5.68 -7.79 16.45
N LYS A 8 5.27 -6.67 15.89
CA LYS A 8 5.66 -6.20 14.55
C LYS A 8 6.60 -5.00 14.63
N SER A 9 7.40 -4.80 13.60
CA SER A 9 8.32 -3.67 13.46
C SER A 9 7.64 -2.35 13.05
N TYR A 10 6.31 -2.36 12.93
CA TYR A 10 5.48 -1.20 12.59
C TYR A 10 4.12 -1.29 13.28
N ILE A 11 3.40 -0.18 13.31
CA ILE A 11 2.02 -0.09 13.78
C ILE A 11 1.17 0.60 12.71
N THR A 12 -0.10 0.22 12.61
CA THR A 12 -1.11 0.98 11.89
C THR A 12 -1.61 2.09 12.82
N ASN A 13 -1.55 3.32 12.37
CA ASN A 13 -1.95 4.46 13.17
C ASN A 13 -3.44 4.77 13.03
N SER A 14 -3.96 5.53 14.00
CA SER A 14 -5.33 6.06 13.95
C SER A 14 -6.39 4.95 13.82
N TYR A 15 -7.45 5.19 13.05
CA TYR A 15 -8.60 4.30 12.86
C TYR A 15 -8.46 3.37 11.65
N HIS A 16 -7.36 3.41 10.95
CA HIS A 16 -7.19 2.62 9.73
C HIS A 16 -7.22 1.12 10.01
N VAL A 17 -7.87 0.38 9.13
CA VAL A 17 -7.78 -1.09 9.13
C VAL A 17 -6.33 -1.49 8.90
N HIS A 18 -5.88 -2.50 9.64
CA HIS A 18 -4.49 -2.97 9.57
C HIS A 18 -4.13 -3.42 8.15
N VAL A 19 -2.93 -3.07 7.67
CA VAL A 19 -2.51 -3.29 6.27
C VAL A 19 -2.50 -4.76 5.84
N SER A 20 -2.39 -5.69 6.78
CA SER A 20 -2.42 -7.13 6.53
C SER A 20 -3.81 -7.77 6.74
N GLU A 21 -4.83 -6.97 7.04
CA GLU A 21 -6.20 -7.45 7.20
C GLU A 21 -6.82 -7.75 5.83
N GLU A 22 -7.24 -8.98 5.61
CA GLU A 22 -7.97 -9.36 4.39
C GLU A 22 -9.40 -8.83 4.44
N ILE A 23 -9.61 -7.68 3.84
CA ILE A 23 -10.87 -6.96 3.79
C ILE A 23 -11.08 -6.37 2.39
N ASP A 24 -12.30 -6.40 1.89
CA ASP A 24 -12.61 -5.74 0.62
C ASP A 24 -12.67 -4.20 0.76
N ALA A 25 -12.47 -3.50 -0.35
CA ALA A 25 -12.41 -2.04 -0.38
C ALA A 25 -13.67 -1.38 0.17
N PHE A 26 -14.83 -1.88 -0.15
CA PHE A 26 -16.11 -1.27 0.27
C PHE A 26 -16.33 -1.41 1.76
N THR A 27 -16.08 -2.60 2.31
CA THR A 27 -16.18 -2.86 3.76
C THR A 27 -15.15 -2.03 4.54
N LYS A 28 -13.90 -1.96 4.05
CA LYS A 28 -12.85 -1.13 4.64
C LYS A 28 -13.25 0.34 4.68
N LEU A 29 -13.69 0.88 3.55
CA LEU A 29 -14.09 2.29 3.43
C LEU A 29 -15.33 2.61 4.28
N ALA A 30 -16.33 1.71 4.33
CA ALA A 30 -17.50 1.88 5.17
C ALA A 30 -17.12 1.97 6.66
N PHE A 31 -16.21 1.11 7.11
CA PHE A 31 -15.70 1.16 8.48
C PHE A 31 -14.96 2.47 8.78
N GLU A 32 -14.05 2.88 7.92
CA GLU A 32 -13.22 4.07 8.12
C GLU A 32 -14.02 5.38 7.97
N ALA A 33 -15.10 5.38 7.18
CA ALA A 33 -15.94 6.55 6.94
C ALA A 33 -16.50 7.16 8.22
N GLU A 34 -16.89 6.32 9.17
CA GLU A 34 -17.44 6.76 10.46
C GLU A 34 -16.43 7.61 11.25
N PHE A 35 -15.16 7.25 11.18
CA PHE A 35 -14.08 7.96 11.88
C PHE A 35 -13.62 9.21 11.14
N GLN A 36 -13.65 9.22 9.80
CA GLN A 36 -13.28 10.39 9.03
C GLN A 36 -14.15 11.60 9.35
N GLN A 37 -15.44 11.39 9.55
CA GLN A 37 -16.38 12.47 9.93
C GLN A 37 -16.04 13.10 11.28
N LEU A 38 -15.41 12.34 12.17
CA LEU A 38 -14.98 12.81 13.49
C LEU A 38 -13.59 13.42 13.49
N SER A 39 -12.87 13.35 12.36
CA SER A 39 -11.47 13.81 12.23
C SER A 39 -11.37 14.92 11.17
N PRO A 40 -11.93 16.11 11.42
CA PRO A 40 -11.87 17.20 10.46
C PRO A 40 -10.41 17.64 10.23
N GLY A 41 -9.98 17.68 9.00
CA GLY A 41 -8.72 18.27 8.58
C GLY A 41 -7.55 17.33 8.31
N GLY A 42 -7.75 16.03 8.06
CA GLY A 42 -6.60 15.25 7.63
C GLY A 42 -6.67 13.74 7.70
N ALA A 43 -7.84 13.17 7.66
CA ALA A 43 -7.99 11.72 7.60
C ALA A 43 -8.08 11.25 6.13
N ILE A 44 -7.15 10.40 5.70
CA ILE A 44 -7.10 9.83 4.35
C ILE A 44 -7.24 8.32 4.49
N SER A 45 -8.19 7.73 3.77
CA SER A 45 -8.31 6.28 3.62
C SER A 45 -7.55 5.80 2.40
N TYR A 46 -6.78 4.73 2.53
CA TYR A 46 -5.97 4.16 1.45
C TYR A 46 -6.54 2.81 1.02
N VAL A 47 -6.72 2.64 -0.28
CA VAL A 47 -7.17 1.39 -0.87
C VAL A 47 -6.08 0.84 -1.79
N GLU A 48 -5.55 -0.33 -1.47
CA GLU A 48 -4.58 -1.02 -2.29
C GLU A 48 -5.31 -1.75 -3.43
N VAL A 49 -5.04 -1.36 -4.66
CA VAL A 49 -5.68 -1.94 -5.85
C VAL A 49 -4.64 -2.51 -6.82
N PRO A 50 -4.95 -3.60 -7.54
CA PRO A 50 -4.10 -4.10 -8.62
C PRO A 50 -4.09 -3.11 -9.79
N ASN A 51 -3.39 -3.46 -10.87
CA ASN A 51 -3.49 -2.71 -12.11
C ASN A 51 -4.92 -2.81 -12.69
N MET A 52 -5.64 -1.70 -12.66
CA MET A 52 -7.06 -1.61 -13.05
C MET A 52 -7.29 -1.12 -14.48
N GLN A 53 -6.26 -1.03 -15.31
CA GLN A 53 -6.38 -0.51 -16.69
C GLN A 53 -7.40 -1.27 -17.54
N GLN A 54 -7.61 -2.56 -17.25
CA GLN A 54 -8.55 -3.41 -17.98
C GLN A 54 -9.91 -3.56 -17.28
N ASN A 55 -10.11 -2.92 -16.14
CA ASN A 55 -11.35 -3.00 -15.35
C ASN A 55 -11.79 -1.62 -14.87
N ILE A 56 -12.08 -0.75 -15.83
CA ILE A 56 -12.50 0.63 -15.57
C ILE A 56 -13.84 0.69 -14.82
N ASP A 57 -14.73 -0.26 -15.08
CA ASP A 57 -16.05 -0.28 -14.44
C ASP A 57 -15.91 -0.47 -12.91
N ALA A 58 -15.03 -1.36 -12.46
CA ALA A 58 -14.76 -1.53 -11.04
C ALA A 58 -14.15 -0.26 -10.40
N VAL A 59 -13.30 0.46 -11.13
CA VAL A 59 -12.75 1.75 -10.66
C VAL A 59 -13.87 2.78 -10.52
N LEU A 60 -14.78 2.87 -11.48
CA LEU A 60 -15.91 3.83 -11.43
C LEU A 60 -16.86 3.50 -10.29
N GLU A 61 -17.16 2.23 -10.05
CA GLU A 61 -17.99 1.80 -8.93
C GLU A 61 -17.36 2.15 -7.57
N LEU A 62 -16.06 1.92 -7.43
CA LEU A 62 -15.30 2.29 -6.23
C LEU A 62 -15.26 3.82 -6.04
N MET A 63 -15.04 4.58 -7.10
CA MET A 63 -15.06 6.04 -7.05
C MET A 63 -16.43 6.59 -6.66
N GLN A 64 -17.52 5.99 -7.17
CA GLN A 64 -18.87 6.36 -6.78
C GLN A 64 -19.11 6.10 -5.28
N PHE A 65 -18.67 4.95 -4.78
CA PHE A 65 -18.77 4.63 -3.36
C PHE A 65 -17.99 5.62 -2.49
N ILE A 66 -16.77 5.98 -2.90
CA ILE A 66 -15.95 6.99 -2.23
C ILE A 66 -16.68 8.33 -2.19
N TYR A 67 -17.22 8.77 -3.32
CA TYR A 67 -17.96 10.03 -3.41
C TYR A 67 -19.16 10.07 -2.44
N ASP A 68 -19.87 8.96 -2.31
CA ASP A 68 -21.08 8.88 -1.49
C ASP A 68 -20.81 8.75 0.02
N HIS A 69 -19.67 8.18 0.42
CA HIS A 69 -19.44 7.74 1.82
C HIS A 69 -18.17 8.26 2.47
N ILE A 70 -17.15 8.64 1.71
CA ILE A 70 -15.82 8.97 2.20
C ILE A 70 -15.47 10.43 1.90
N MET A 71 -14.83 11.10 2.85
CA MET A 71 -14.40 12.50 2.69
C MET A 71 -13.10 12.61 1.90
N TYR A 72 -12.17 11.67 2.11
CA TYR A 72 -10.88 11.65 1.43
C TYR A 72 -10.35 10.22 1.34
N ALA A 73 -10.18 9.74 0.12
CA ALA A 73 -9.59 8.43 -0.16
C ALA A 73 -8.55 8.51 -1.28
N GLU A 74 -7.64 7.57 -1.29
CA GLU A 74 -6.59 7.44 -2.28
C GLU A 74 -6.46 5.98 -2.71
N LEU A 75 -6.41 5.75 -4.02
CA LEU A 75 -6.17 4.45 -4.61
C LEU A 75 -4.67 4.27 -4.83
N ASN A 76 -4.10 3.24 -4.22
CA ASN A 76 -2.70 2.88 -4.38
C ASN A 76 -2.56 1.74 -5.38
N THR A 77 -1.72 1.93 -6.38
CA THR A 77 -1.29 0.88 -7.29
C THR A 77 0.23 0.72 -7.20
N LYS A 78 0.72 -0.46 -7.55
CA LYS A 78 2.16 -0.73 -7.62
C LYS A 78 2.59 -0.67 -9.09
N SER A 79 3.34 0.36 -9.44
CA SER A 79 3.90 0.57 -10.79
C SER A 79 5.36 0.92 -10.62
N ASP A 80 6.21 -0.11 -10.69
CA ASP A 80 7.65 0.00 -10.50
C ASP A 80 8.36 -0.31 -11.80
N TYR A 81 9.61 0.15 -11.92
CA TYR A 81 10.42 -0.05 -13.11
C TYR A 81 11.84 -0.46 -12.76
N CYS A 82 12.33 -1.53 -13.38
CA CYS A 82 13.71 -1.96 -13.29
C CYS A 82 14.52 -1.45 -14.46
N GLN A 83 15.50 -0.59 -14.23
CA GLN A 83 16.35 0.00 -15.27
C GLN A 83 17.34 -1.01 -15.89
N VAL A 84 17.56 -2.16 -15.23
CA VAL A 84 18.49 -3.20 -15.72
C VAL A 84 17.88 -4.02 -16.85
N CYS A 85 16.63 -4.44 -16.72
CA CYS A 85 15.98 -5.33 -17.68
C CYS A 85 14.74 -4.73 -18.36
N GLY A 86 14.33 -3.52 -17.97
CA GLY A 86 13.13 -2.88 -18.52
C GLY A 86 11.82 -3.43 -17.96
N TYR A 87 11.86 -4.21 -16.88
CA TYR A 87 10.65 -4.72 -16.25
C TYR A 87 9.77 -3.56 -15.75
N ASP A 88 8.50 -3.59 -16.14
CA ASP A 88 7.47 -2.66 -15.70
C ASP A 88 6.39 -3.47 -14.96
N GLY A 89 6.25 -3.26 -13.66
CA GLY A 89 5.37 -4.02 -12.80
C GLY A 89 5.73 -3.87 -11.33
N GLU A 90 5.33 -4.80 -10.49
CA GLU A 90 5.65 -4.79 -9.07
C GLU A 90 7.06 -5.35 -8.82
N ILE A 91 7.95 -4.55 -8.20
CA ILE A 91 9.21 -5.02 -7.64
C ILE A 91 8.93 -5.61 -6.26
N GLU A 92 9.41 -6.84 -6.06
CA GLU A 92 9.11 -7.63 -4.87
C GLU A 92 10.02 -7.29 -3.70
N ILE A 93 9.53 -7.57 -2.49
CA ILE A 93 10.32 -7.52 -1.26
C ILE A 93 10.55 -8.95 -0.79
N GLN A 94 11.81 -9.37 -0.77
CA GLN A 94 12.22 -10.71 -0.34
C GLN A 94 13.09 -10.62 0.93
N GLU A 95 13.21 -11.73 1.65
CA GLU A 95 14.09 -11.83 2.81
C GLU A 95 15.41 -12.46 2.37
N ASP A 96 16.51 -11.78 2.67
CA ASP A 96 17.86 -12.22 2.43
C ASP A 96 18.70 -12.02 3.70
N ASP A 97 19.20 -13.10 4.27
CA ASP A 97 20.00 -13.12 5.50
C ASP A 97 19.38 -12.27 6.66
N GLY A 98 18.06 -12.45 6.87
CA GLY A 98 17.32 -11.76 7.92
C GLY A 98 17.05 -10.27 7.67
N LYS A 99 17.27 -9.80 6.43
CA LYS A 99 16.93 -8.44 6.00
C LYS A 99 15.97 -8.47 4.82
N LEU A 100 15.10 -7.49 4.79
CA LEU A 100 14.22 -7.28 3.64
C LEU A 100 14.96 -6.52 2.55
N VAL A 101 14.98 -7.08 1.34
CA VAL A 101 15.60 -6.52 0.15
C VAL A 101 14.60 -6.43 -0.99
N TRP A 102 14.75 -5.40 -1.81
CA TRP A 102 13.96 -5.23 -3.02
C TRP A 102 14.60 -6.00 -4.16
N VAL A 103 13.81 -6.80 -4.86
CA VAL A 103 14.29 -7.72 -5.92
C VAL A 103 13.40 -7.59 -7.14
N CYS A 104 14.01 -7.37 -8.30
CA CYS A 104 13.27 -7.42 -9.55
C CYS A 104 12.90 -8.87 -9.88
N PRO A 105 11.61 -9.20 -10.06
CA PRO A 105 11.16 -10.57 -10.29
C PRO A 105 11.63 -11.12 -11.64
N GLN A 106 11.97 -10.25 -12.60
CA GLN A 106 12.40 -10.68 -13.93
C GLN A 106 13.89 -10.97 -14.03
N CYS A 107 14.77 -10.13 -13.47
CA CYS A 107 16.22 -10.28 -13.62
C CYS A 107 16.98 -10.51 -12.32
N GLY A 108 16.30 -10.51 -11.18
CA GLY A 108 16.92 -10.69 -9.87
C GLY A 108 17.78 -9.50 -9.40
N ASN A 109 17.70 -8.34 -10.09
CA ASN A 109 18.45 -7.16 -9.67
C ASN A 109 18.03 -6.74 -8.25
N THR A 110 19.03 -6.46 -7.40
CA THR A 110 18.86 -5.95 -6.02
C THR A 110 19.44 -4.56 -5.82
N ASP A 111 20.06 -4.00 -6.86
CA ASP A 111 20.62 -2.64 -6.82
C ASP A 111 19.50 -1.60 -6.86
N GLN A 112 19.20 -1.05 -5.69
CA GLN A 112 18.15 -0.06 -5.51
C GLN A 112 18.34 1.21 -6.34
N SER A 113 19.60 1.57 -6.68
CA SER A 113 19.89 2.73 -7.51
C SER A 113 19.40 2.58 -8.95
N LYS A 114 19.12 1.35 -9.37
CA LYS A 114 18.60 0.97 -10.69
C LYS A 114 17.15 0.51 -10.68
N MET A 115 16.43 0.86 -9.63
CA MET A 115 15.01 0.58 -9.49
C MET A 115 14.25 1.88 -9.25
N ASN A 116 13.14 2.07 -9.95
CA ASN A 116 12.19 3.14 -9.68
C ASN A 116 11.00 2.53 -8.95
N VAL A 117 10.92 2.76 -7.65
CA VAL A 117 9.84 2.26 -6.79
C VAL A 117 9.17 3.45 -6.11
N ALA A 118 7.85 3.52 -6.21
CA ALA A 118 7.06 4.53 -5.53
C ALA A 118 5.98 3.88 -4.68
N ARG A 119 5.86 4.32 -3.43
CA ARG A 119 4.82 3.85 -2.50
C ARG A 119 4.23 5.02 -1.73
N ARG A 120 2.93 4.95 -1.52
CA ARG A 120 2.25 5.86 -0.61
C ARG A 120 2.59 5.48 0.83
N THR A 121 3.02 6.46 1.60
CA THR A 121 3.27 6.32 3.04
C THR A 121 2.67 7.53 3.75
N CYS A 122 2.35 7.44 5.01
CA CYS A 122 1.97 8.52 5.95
C CYS A 122 1.62 9.90 5.35
N GLY A 123 0.80 9.98 4.30
CA GLY A 123 0.36 11.24 3.70
C GLY A 123 1.20 11.77 2.52
N TYR A 124 2.23 11.07 2.07
CA TYR A 124 3.03 11.41 0.88
C TYR A 124 3.42 10.18 0.07
N ILE A 125 3.78 10.39 -1.19
CA ILE A 125 4.33 9.33 -2.04
C ILE A 125 5.85 9.36 -1.89
N GLY A 126 6.41 8.28 -1.36
CA GLY A 126 7.85 8.06 -1.30
C GLY A 126 8.36 7.38 -2.56
N SER A 127 9.44 7.89 -3.12
CA SER A 127 10.15 7.31 -4.26
C SER A 127 11.54 6.80 -3.90
N GLN A 128 11.85 6.74 -2.62
CA GLN A 128 13.11 6.26 -2.08
C GLN A 128 12.87 5.03 -1.23
N PHE A 129 13.94 4.25 -1.02
CA PHE A 129 13.85 3.05 -0.21
C PHE A 129 13.77 3.38 1.27
N TRP A 130 13.04 2.55 2.00
CA TRP A 130 12.64 2.77 3.37
C TRP A 130 13.45 1.90 4.34
N ASN A 131 13.37 2.21 5.63
CA ASN A 131 13.91 1.37 6.68
C ASN A 131 13.19 0.00 6.75
N GLN A 132 13.76 -0.96 7.46
CA GLN A 132 13.24 -2.34 7.52
C GLN A 132 11.81 -2.43 8.05
N GLY A 133 11.44 -1.61 9.04
CA GLY A 133 10.07 -1.59 9.57
C GLY A 133 9.05 -1.12 8.55
N ARG A 134 9.34 -0.05 7.81
CA ARG A 134 8.46 0.44 6.74
C ARG A 134 8.43 -0.52 5.55
N THR A 135 9.56 -1.13 5.22
CA THR A 135 9.65 -2.16 4.17
C THR A 135 8.77 -3.36 4.52
N GLN A 136 8.77 -3.79 5.79
CA GLN A 136 7.88 -4.85 6.26
C GLN A 136 6.40 -4.44 6.14
N GLU A 137 6.04 -3.24 6.54
CA GLU A 137 4.68 -2.72 6.40
C GLU A 137 4.22 -2.75 4.93
N ILE A 138 5.07 -2.31 4.00
CA ILE A 138 4.75 -2.32 2.56
C ILE A 138 4.60 -3.75 2.04
N LYS A 139 5.45 -4.68 2.50
CA LYS A 139 5.37 -6.10 2.15
C LYS A 139 4.06 -6.74 2.61
N ASP A 140 3.61 -6.38 3.81
CA ASP A 140 2.42 -6.97 4.44
C ASP A 140 1.09 -6.40 3.90
N ARG A 141 1.12 -5.39 3.03
CA ARG A 141 -0.08 -4.80 2.43
C ARG A 141 -0.80 -5.82 1.56
N VAL A 142 -2.08 -6.02 1.84
CA VAL A 142 -2.97 -6.84 1.02
C VAL A 142 -3.76 -6.00 0.01
N LEU A 143 -4.16 -6.61 -1.09
CA LEU A 143 -5.05 -5.99 -2.06
C LEU A 143 -6.50 -6.02 -1.53
N HIS A 144 -7.27 -4.97 -1.84
CA HIS A 144 -8.65 -4.80 -1.39
C HIS A 144 -9.67 -5.06 -2.51
N LEU A 145 -9.20 -5.31 -3.72
CA LEU A 145 -10.03 -5.66 -4.89
C LEU A 145 -9.56 -6.96 -5.53
#